data_91693c98da904a412acac1c933bbb3b6
#
_entry.id   91693c98da904a412acac1c933bbb3b6
#
_cell.length_a   1.000
_cell.length_b   1.000
_cell.length_c   1.000
_cell.angle_alpha   90.00
_cell.angle_beta   90.00
_cell.angle_gamma   90.00
#
_symmetry.space_group_name_H-M   'P 1'
#
loop_
_entity.id
_entity.type
_entity.pdbx_description
1 polymer ?
#
loop_
_entity_poly.entity_id
_entity_poly.type
_entity_poly.pdbx_seq_one_letter_code
_entity_poly.pdbx_strand_id
1 'polypeptide(L)'
;MMTVMLLFTACLTAAAQDDVTSDDSEVGSDSPAFVPMVKVGKALVDNDSIQYVELNTLYVFPKLTFKNERQRQAYNRLVANIKKVLPIAKEVNSIIVETYEYLQTLPDKKSKDEHMKRVEKGIRKEYTPRMKKLTYSQGKLLIKLVYRECNSSSY
;
A
#
# COMPACT_ATOMS: atom_id res chain seq x y z
N MET A 1 -46.78 54.12 44.50
CA MET A 1 -46.44 52.90 45.26
C MET A 1 -45.42 52.17 44.37
N MET A 2 -44.14 52.38 44.67
CA MET A 2 -43.27 51.39 45.33
C MET A 2 -43.12 50.14 44.41
N THR A 3 -42.03 49.75 43.99
CA THR A 3 -40.66 49.62 44.54
C THR A 3 -39.75 49.25 43.38
N VAL A 4 -38.70 49.90 43.14
CA VAL A 4 -37.30 49.54 43.35
C VAL A 4 -37.01 48.04 43.17
N MET A 5 -36.26 47.71 42.15
CA MET A 5 -35.12 46.85 42.33
C MET A 5 -34.10 46.96 41.20
N LEU A 6 -32.98 47.45 41.59
CA LEU A 6 -31.69 47.37 40.88
C LEU A 6 -31.33 45.91 40.55
N LEU A 7 -30.89 45.63 39.36
CA LEU A 7 -30.04 44.49 39.12
C LEU A 7 -28.95 44.85 38.13
N PHE A 8 -27.82 44.87 38.65
CA PHE A 8 -26.47 44.77 38.16
C PHE A 8 -26.31 44.24 36.72
N THR A 9 -25.88 45.12 35.86
CA THR A 9 -25.21 44.72 34.63
C THR A 9 -23.73 44.43 34.94
N ALA A 10 -23.41 43.18 35.17
CA ALA A 10 -22.05 42.70 35.17
C ALA A 10 -21.61 42.49 33.74
N CYS A 11 -20.82 43.44 33.22
CA CYS A 11 -20.08 43.33 31.97
C CYS A 11 -18.91 42.35 32.21
N LEU A 12 -19.08 41.09 31.81
CA LEU A 12 -17.96 40.14 31.74
C LEU A 12 -17.39 40.21 30.33
N THR A 13 -16.32 40.98 30.17
CA THR A 13 -15.37 40.80 29.07
C THR A 13 -14.64 39.50 29.28
N ALA A 14 -15.06 38.47 28.59
CA ALA A 14 -14.26 37.23 28.47
C ALA A 14 -13.14 37.52 27.47
N ALA A 15 -11.95 37.79 27.98
CA ALA A 15 -10.73 37.68 27.22
C ALA A 15 -10.54 36.15 26.89
N ALA A 16 -10.59 35.84 25.61
CA ALA A 16 -10.14 34.54 25.14
C ALA A 16 -8.63 34.53 25.31
N GLN A 17 -8.15 33.88 26.35
CA GLN A 17 -6.77 33.40 26.41
C GLN A 17 -6.73 32.09 25.61
N ASP A 18 -6.02 32.16 24.49
CA ASP A 18 -5.50 30.95 23.81
C ASP A 18 -4.52 30.27 24.77
N ASP A 19 -5.05 29.39 25.59
CA ASP A 19 -4.28 28.49 26.38
C ASP A 19 -3.86 27.35 25.44
N VAL A 20 -2.70 27.52 24.80
CA VAL A 20 -1.95 26.44 24.18
C VAL A 20 -1.46 25.56 25.33
N THR A 21 -2.37 24.74 25.85
CA THR A 21 -1.97 23.58 26.62
C THR A 21 -1.30 22.64 25.64
N SER A 22 0.04 22.69 25.61
CA SER A 22 0.85 21.56 25.23
C SER A 22 0.41 20.39 26.13
N ASP A 23 -0.46 19.55 25.55
CA ASP A 23 -0.77 18.27 26.11
C ASP A 23 0.47 17.36 25.97
N ASP A 24 1.43 17.60 26.85
CA ASP A 24 2.43 16.62 27.22
C ASP A 24 1.70 15.50 27.95
N SER A 25 0.87 14.76 27.21
CA SER A 25 0.46 13.42 27.63
C SER A 25 1.76 12.63 27.77
N GLU A 26 2.23 12.56 28.99
CA GLU A 26 3.20 11.55 29.41
C GLU A 26 2.69 10.20 28.87
N VAL A 27 3.27 9.78 27.76
CA VAL A 27 3.11 8.41 27.26
C VAL A 27 3.60 7.53 28.37
N GLY A 28 2.65 6.95 29.11
CA GLY A 28 2.93 6.09 30.24
C GLY A 28 3.99 5.08 29.85
N SER A 29 4.96 4.91 30.72
CA SER A 29 6.15 4.07 30.55
C SER A 29 5.87 2.56 30.35
N ASP A 30 4.60 2.19 30.17
CA ASP A 30 4.15 0.80 29.95
C ASP A 30 3.88 0.45 28.48
N SER A 31 4.12 1.37 27.54
CA SER A 31 4.14 0.99 26.13
C SER A 31 5.39 0.15 25.90
N PRO A 32 5.24 -1.10 25.38
CA PRO A 32 6.42 -1.89 25.05
C PRO A 32 7.24 -1.08 24.06
N ALA A 33 8.49 -0.79 24.44
CA ALA A 33 9.40 -0.05 23.58
C ALA A 33 9.38 -0.74 22.21
N PHE A 34 9.00 -0.02 21.17
CA PHE A 34 9.06 -0.55 19.80
C PHE A 34 10.50 -0.87 19.49
N VAL A 35 10.84 -2.13 19.61
CA VAL A 35 12.17 -2.63 19.23
C VAL A 35 12.10 -2.95 17.74
N PRO A 36 12.65 -2.11 16.86
CA PRO A 36 12.71 -2.41 15.44
C PRO A 36 13.55 -3.67 15.26
N MET A 37 12.90 -4.77 14.85
CA MET A 37 13.60 -6.01 14.52
C MET A 37 14.30 -5.84 13.17
N VAL A 38 15.44 -5.20 13.16
CA VAL A 38 16.32 -5.11 12.00
C VAL A 38 17.41 -6.16 12.16
N LYS A 39 17.58 -7.02 11.13
CA LYS A 39 18.70 -7.96 11.11
C LYS A 39 19.99 -7.17 10.96
N VAL A 40 20.81 -7.19 12.01
CA VAL A 40 22.12 -6.54 12.03
C VAL A 40 23.18 -7.59 11.72
N GLY A 41 23.93 -7.39 10.65
CA GLY A 41 25.11 -8.18 10.32
C GLY A 41 26.34 -7.66 11.06
N LYS A 42 27.42 -8.47 11.06
CA LYS A 42 28.74 -8.04 11.51
C LYS A 42 29.70 -8.06 10.34
N ALA A 43 30.41 -6.97 10.12
CA ALA A 43 31.48 -6.87 9.11
C ALA A 43 32.81 -6.59 9.81
N LEU A 44 33.87 -7.20 9.32
CA LEU A 44 35.22 -6.97 9.82
C LEU A 44 35.83 -5.84 8.98
N VAL A 45 36.13 -4.72 9.62
CA VAL A 45 36.77 -3.57 8.99
C VAL A 45 37.99 -3.21 9.82
N ASP A 46 39.17 -3.16 9.21
CA ASP A 46 40.43 -2.85 9.86
C ASP A 46 40.74 -3.67 11.14
N ASN A 47 40.38 -4.96 11.10
CA ASN A 47 40.50 -5.90 12.22
C ASN A 47 39.56 -5.64 13.42
N ASP A 48 38.58 -4.75 13.25
CA ASP A 48 37.52 -4.50 14.23
C ASP A 48 36.14 -5.00 13.69
N SER A 49 35.29 -5.50 14.60
CA SER A 49 33.99 -6.04 14.25
C SER A 49 32.92 -4.96 14.43
N ILE A 50 32.52 -4.35 13.35
CA ILE A 50 31.44 -3.34 13.33
C ILE A 50 30.10 -3.95 12.97
N GLN A 51 29.03 -3.38 13.51
CA GLN A 51 27.67 -3.73 13.13
C GLN A 51 27.29 -3.02 11.83
N TYR A 52 26.69 -3.76 10.90
CA TYR A 52 26.16 -3.17 9.67
C TYR A 52 24.74 -3.63 9.40
N VAL A 53 23.96 -2.78 8.73
CA VAL A 53 22.60 -3.07 8.31
C VAL A 53 22.51 -2.87 6.79
N GLU A 54 22.05 -3.91 6.10
CA GLU A 54 21.76 -3.81 4.69
C GLU A 54 20.36 -3.19 4.52
N LEU A 55 20.32 -1.99 3.99
CA LEU A 55 19.08 -1.27 3.73
C LEU A 55 18.51 -1.66 2.37
N ASN A 56 17.19 -1.71 2.29
CA ASN A 56 16.51 -1.91 1.02
C ASN A 56 16.87 -0.80 0.02
N THR A 57 16.96 -1.15 -1.25
CA THR A 57 17.25 -0.19 -2.32
C THR A 57 16.20 0.92 -2.34
N LEU A 58 16.64 2.16 -2.13
CA LEU A 58 15.81 3.35 -2.25
C LEU A 58 15.89 3.90 -3.67
N TYR A 59 14.74 3.92 -4.36
CA TYR A 59 14.64 4.51 -5.69
C TYR A 59 14.30 6.00 -5.59
N VAL A 60 15.23 6.86 -5.99
CA VAL A 60 15.01 8.30 -6.07
C VAL A 60 14.64 8.66 -7.51
N PHE A 61 13.44 9.17 -7.70
CA PHE A 61 12.96 9.59 -9.02
C PHE A 61 13.09 11.12 -9.17
N PRO A 62 13.53 11.60 -10.34
CA PRO A 62 13.56 13.03 -10.62
C PRO A 62 12.13 13.61 -10.64
N LYS A 63 12.03 14.90 -10.40
CA LYS A 63 10.74 15.60 -10.49
C LYS A 63 10.14 15.42 -11.89
N LEU A 64 8.86 15.04 -11.92
CA LEU A 64 8.15 14.80 -13.16
C LEU A 64 7.89 16.11 -13.90
N THR A 65 8.41 16.23 -15.11
CA THR A 65 8.21 17.39 -15.99
C THR A 65 7.61 16.94 -17.31
N PHE A 66 6.69 17.73 -17.87
CA PHE A 66 6.04 17.44 -19.15
C PHE A 66 6.39 18.52 -20.17
N LYS A 67 6.72 18.11 -21.39
CA LYS A 67 7.03 19.03 -22.50
C LYS A 67 5.78 19.77 -23.00
N ASN A 68 4.61 19.15 -22.92
CA ASN A 68 3.36 19.71 -23.39
C ASN A 68 2.16 19.11 -22.65
N GLU A 69 1.02 19.78 -22.78
CA GLU A 69 -0.24 19.39 -22.16
C GLU A 69 -0.73 18.01 -22.61
N ARG A 70 -0.52 17.65 -23.88
CA ARG A 70 -0.89 16.33 -24.42
C ARG A 70 -0.15 15.19 -23.70
N GLN A 71 1.13 15.37 -23.40
CA GLN A 71 1.93 14.43 -22.64
C GLN A 71 1.41 14.29 -21.20
N ARG A 72 1.07 15.39 -20.55
CA ARG A 72 0.47 15.41 -19.20
C ARG A 72 -0.85 14.65 -19.17
N GLN A 73 -1.73 14.88 -20.15
CA GLN A 73 -3.01 14.17 -20.23
C GLN A 73 -2.84 12.68 -20.50
N ALA A 74 -1.90 12.30 -21.35
CA ALA A 74 -1.57 10.88 -21.61
C ALA A 74 -1.07 10.19 -20.32
N TYR A 75 -0.21 10.85 -19.57
CA TYR A 75 0.28 10.36 -18.28
C TYR A 75 -0.87 10.23 -17.26
N ASN A 76 -1.72 11.23 -17.12
CA ASN A 76 -2.85 11.18 -16.19
C ASN A 76 -3.82 10.03 -16.53
N ARG A 77 -4.09 9.79 -17.83
CA ARG A 77 -4.87 8.62 -18.27
C ARG A 77 -4.19 7.30 -17.91
N LEU A 78 -2.88 7.21 -18.09
CA LEU A 78 -2.13 6.02 -17.70
C LEU A 78 -2.23 5.76 -16.19
N VAL A 79 -2.02 6.79 -15.36
CA VAL A 79 -2.16 6.69 -13.89
C VAL A 79 -3.57 6.24 -13.49
N ALA A 80 -4.61 6.82 -14.09
CA ALA A 80 -5.99 6.42 -13.83
C ALA A 80 -6.24 4.95 -14.20
N ASN A 81 -5.72 4.48 -15.34
CA ASN A 81 -5.82 3.09 -15.75
C ASN A 81 -5.05 2.16 -14.81
N ILE A 82 -3.85 2.54 -14.37
CA ILE A 82 -3.07 1.76 -13.38
C ILE A 82 -3.85 1.63 -12.07
N LYS A 83 -4.37 2.72 -11.52
CA LYS A 83 -5.17 2.70 -10.29
C LYS A 83 -6.37 1.75 -10.38
N LYS A 84 -6.99 1.65 -11.55
CA LYS A 84 -8.13 0.76 -11.79
C LYS A 84 -7.72 -0.72 -11.90
N VAL A 85 -6.59 -1.00 -12.53
CA VAL A 85 -6.18 -2.35 -12.92
C VAL A 85 -5.23 -3.00 -11.90
N LEU A 86 -4.45 -2.21 -11.17
CA LEU A 86 -3.46 -2.69 -10.20
C LEU A 86 -4.05 -3.60 -9.11
N PRO A 87 -5.23 -3.32 -8.53
CA PRO A 87 -5.82 -4.24 -7.55
C PRO A 87 -6.05 -5.64 -8.13
N ILE A 88 -6.55 -5.71 -9.37
CA ILE A 88 -6.79 -6.98 -10.06
C ILE A 88 -5.46 -7.72 -10.29
N ALA A 89 -4.41 -7.00 -10.69
CA ALA A 89 -3.07 -7.60 -10.88
C ALA A 89 -2.52 -8.19 -9.58
N LYS A 90 -2.70 -7.50 -8.45
CA LYS A 90 -2.27 -8.00 -7.14
C LYS A 90 -3.05 -9.24 -6.70
N GLU A 91 -4.38 -9.26 -6.88
CA GLU A 91 -5.21 -10.43 -6.61
C GLU A 91 -4.77 -11.64 -7.43
N VAL A 92 -4.51 -11.45 -8.74
CA VAL A 92 -4.01 -12.52 -9.61
C VAL A 92 -2.64 -13.01 -9.14
N ASN A 93 -1.74 -12.11 -8.73
CA ASN A 93 -0.44 -12.50 -8.19
C ASN A 93 -0.58 -13.35 -6.92
N SER A 94 -1.46 -12.98 -5.98
CA SER A 94 -1.72 -13.79 -4.78
C SER A 94 -2.19 -15.20 -5.14
N ILE A 95 -3.12 -15.33 -6.09
CA ILE A 95 -3.60 -16.64 -6.55
C ILE A 95 -2.47 -17.47 -7.17
N ILE A 96 -1.57 -16.84 -7.93
CA ILE A 96 -0.42 -17.53 -8.52
C ILE A 96 0.51 -18.06 -7.43
N VAL A 97 0.85 -17.23 -6.43
CA VAL A 97 1.71 -17.62 -5.31
C VAL A 97 1.07 -18.76 -4.50
N GLU A 98 -0.18 -18.60 -4.09
CA GLU A 98 -0.91 -19.64 -3.34
C GLU A 98 -1.02 -20.95 -4.11
N THR A 99 -1.31 -20.86 -5.42
CA THR A 99 -1.36 -22.05 -6.29
C THR A 99 0.00 -22.73 -6.36
N TYR A 100 1.07 -21.95 -6.52
CA TYR A 100 2.43 -22.50 -6.59
C TYR A 100 2.83 -23.17 -5.27
N GLU A 101 2.58 -22.55 -4.13
CA GLU A 101 2.85 -23.11 -2.81
C GLU A 101 2.07 -24.42 -2.60
N TYR A 102 0.79 -24.44 -2.95
CA TYR A 102 -0.02 -25.65 -2.84
C TYR A 102 0.48 -26.78 -3.76
N LEU A 103 0.90 -26.45 -4.98
CA LEU A 103 1.48 -27.44 -5.90
C LEU A 103 2.76 -28.10 -5.37
N GLN A 104 3.52 -27.41 -4.50
CA GLN A 104 4.70 -27.99 -3.87
C GLN A 104 4.34 -29.09 -2.86
N THR A 105 3.16 -29.03 -2.27
CA THR A 105 2.68 -30.03 -1.29
C THR A 105 2.15 -31.29 -1.95
N LEU A 106 1.84 -31.27 -3.24
CA LEU A 106 1.28 -32.43 -3.95
C LEU A 106 2.38 -33.37 -4.44
N PRO A 107 2.25 -34.70 -4.17
CA PRO A 107 3.31 -35.65 -4.45
C PRO A 107 3.45 -35.99 -5.94
N ASP A 108 2.34 -36.11 -6.68
CA ASP A 108 2.31 -36.64 -8.03
C ASP A 108 1.85 -35.62 -9.07
N LYS A 109 2.33 -35.82 -10.31
CA LYS A 109 2.00 -34.96 -11.43
C LYS A 109 0.50 -34.90 -11.72
N LYS A 110 -0.19 -36.05 -11.60
CA LYS A 110 -1.63 -36.10 -11.88
C LYS A 110 -2.43 -35.22 -10.96
N SER A 111 -2.16 -35.25 -9.66
CA SER A 111 -2.81 -34.39 -8.67
C SER A 111 -2.52 -32.89 -8.92
N LYS A 112 -1.28 -32.58 -9.35
CA LYS A 112 -0.90 -31.22 -9.75
C LYS A 112 -1.71 -30.74 -10.95
N ASP A 113 -1.82 -31.56 -11.99
CA ASP A 113 -2.57 -31.22 -13.21
C ASP A 113 -4.08 -31.08 -12.93
N GLU A 114 -4.65 -31.92 -12.09
CA GLU A 114 -6.04 -31.83 -11.66
C GLU A 114 -6.30 -30.55 -10.86
N HIS A 115 -5.38 -30.21 -9.96
CA HIS A 115 -5.45 -28.96 -9.19
C HIS A 115 -5.40 -27.74 -10.12
N MET A 116 -4.43 -27.71 -11.05
CA MET A 116 -4.30 -26.61 -12.02
C MET A 116 -5.56 -26.41 -12.85
N LYS A 117 -6.17 -27.48 -13.35
CA LYS A 117 -7.45 -27.41 -14.09
C LYS A 117 -8.58 -26.81 -13.23
N ARG A 118 -8.62 -27.16 -11.94
CA ARG A 118 -9.62 -26.63 -11.01
C ARG A 118 -9.41 -25.13 -10.78
N VAL A 119 -8.18 -24.72 -10.53
CA VAL A 119 -7.80 -23.30 -10.35
C VAL A 119 -8.11 -22.51 -11.61
N GLU A 120 -7.71 -22.99 -12.79
CA GLU A 120 -8.00 -22.33 -14.08
C GLU A 120 -9.50 -22.13 -14.27
N LYS A 121 -10.31 -23.15 -14.01
CA LYS A 121 -11.77 -23.05 -14.11
C LYS A 121 -12.34 -22.03 -13.13
N GLY A 122 -11.84 -21.97 -11.91
CA GLY A 122 -12.22 -21.01 -10.88
C GLY A 122 -11.90 -19.58 -11.32
N ILE A 123 -10.66 -19.32 -11.70
CA ILE A 123 -10.19 -18.02 -12.21
C ILE A 123 -11.04 -17.58 -13.42
N ARG A 124 -11.23 -18.45 -14.39
CA ARG A 124 -12.04 -18.14 -15.59
C ARG A 124 -13.47 -17.75 -15.21
N LYS A 125 -14.10 -18.45 -14.28
CA LYS A 125 -15.46 -18.16 -13.83
C LYS A 125 -15.55 -16.80 -13.14
N GLU A 126 -14.62 -16.51 -12.27
CA GLU A 126 -14.61 -15.31 -11.43
C GLU A 126 -14.16 -14.06 -12.20
N TYR A 127 -13.05 -14.17 -12.94
CA TYR A 127 -12.43 -13.00 -13.56
C TYR A 127 -12.98 -12.66 -14.94
N THR A 128 -13.58 -13.60 -15.69
CA THR A 128 -14.15 -13.30 -17.02
C THR A 128 -15.14 -12.11 -16.99
N PRO A 129 -16.12 -12.03 -16.07
CA PRO A 129 -17.04 -10.91 -16.04
C PRO A 129 -16.35 -9.59 -15.67
N ARG A 130 -15.30 -9.62 -14.85
CA ARG A 130 -14.49 -8.45 -14.49
C ARG A 130 -13.65 -7.99 -15.69
N MET A 131 -13.03 -8.93 -16.41
CA MET A 131 -12.22 -8.66 -17.61
C MET A 131 -13.02 -8.05 -18.74
N LYS A 132 -14.26 -8.50 -18.97
CA LYS A 132 -15.16 -7.94 -19.99
C LYS A 132 -15.51 -6.46 -19.76
N LYS A 133 -15.36 -5.95 -18.52
CA LYS A 133 -15.56 -4.53 -18.18
C LYS A 133 -14.31 -3.66 -18.42
N LEU A 134 -13.19 -4.25 -18.76
CA LEU A 134 -11.96 -3.53 -19.06
C LEU A 134 -11.89 -3.13 -20.52
N THR A 135 -11.35 -1.95 -20.78
CA THR A 135 -11.01 -1.55 -22.14
C THR A 135 -9.78 -2.33 -22.65
N TYR A 136 -9.59 -2.38 -23.95
CA TYR A 136 -8.41 -3.04 -24.55
C TYR A 136 -7.07 -2.54 -23.98
N SER A 137 -6.95 -1.21 -23.80
CA SER A 137 -5.73 -0.61 -23.20
C SER A 137 -5.54 -1.04 -21.73
N GLN A 138 -6.62 -1.15 -20.98
CA GLN A 138 -6.59 -1.63 -19.60
C GLN A 138 -6.23 -3.12 -19.53
N GLY A 139 -6.74 -3.93 -20.45
CA GLY A 139 -6.36 -5.35 -20.56
C GLY A 139 -4.89 -5.55 -20.86
N LYS A 140 -4.34 -4.82 -21.84
CA LYS A 140 -2.89 -4.83 -22.10
C LYS A 140 -2.06 -4.38 -20.91
N LEU A 141 -2.54 -3.38 -20.18
CA LEU A 141 -1.86 -2.89 -18.99
C LEU A 141 -1.88 -3.94 -17.87
N LEU A 142 -3.01 -4.65 -17.69
CA LEU A 142 -3.13 -5.73 -16.72
C LEU A 142 -2.09 -6.82 -16.95
N ILE A 143 -1.95 -7.30 -18.18
CA ILE A 143 -0.94 -8.32 -18.53
C ILE A 143 0.47 -7.85 -18.13
N LYS A 144 0.82 -6.59 -18.46
CA LYS A 144 2.13 -6.02 -18.10
C LYS A 144 2.33 -5.89 -16.60
N LEU A 145 1.28 -5.54 -15.86
CA LEU A 145 1.35 -5.43 -14.40
C LEU A 145 1.50 -6.81 -13.74
N VAL A 146 0.72 -7.80 -14.18
CA VAL A 146 0.86 -9.19 -13.68
C VAL A 146 2.27 -9.71 -13.96
N TYR A 147 2.79 -9.52 -15.18
CA TYR A 147 4.16 -9.90 -15.51
C TYR A 147 5.18 -9.26 -14.57
N ARG A 148 5.02 -7.98 -14.26
CA ARG A 148 5.92 -7.23 -13.38
C ARG A 148 5.83 -7.70 -11.92
N GLU A 149 4.62 -7.94 -11.42
CA GLU A 149 4.38 -8.40 -10.04
C GLU A 149 4.88 -9.83 -9.81
N CYS A 150 4.66 -10.71 -10.79
CA CYS A 150 5.07 -12.12 -10.67
C CYS A 150 6.53 -12.36 -11.10
N ASN A 151 7.21 -11.38 -11.68
CA ASN A 151 8.52 -11.52 -12.34
C ASN A 151 8.59 -12.72 -13.29
N SER A 152 7.48 -13.06 -13.91
CA SER A 152 7.29 -14.23 -14.77
C SER A 152 6.43 -13.89 -15.97
N SER A 153 6.58 -14.65 -17.06
CA SER A 153 5.74 -14.48 -18.25
C SER A 153 4.29 -14.79 -17.93
N SER A 154 3.40 -13.86 -18.24
CA SER A 154 1.95 -14.00 -18.07
C SER A 154 1.24 -14.48 -19.35
N TYR A 155 2.01 -15.03 -20.29
CA TYR A 155 1.53 -15.66 -21.54
C TYR A 155 1.51 -17.18 -21.41
#